data_c4a8906b04bf9c562a2515f313979fea
#
_entry.id   c4a8906b04bf9c562a2515f313979fea
#
_cell.length_a   1.000
_cell.length_b   1.000
_cell.length_c   1.000
_cell.angle_alpha   90.00
_cell.angle_beta   90.00
_cell.angle_gamma   90.00
#
_symmetry.space_group_name_H-M   'P 1'
#
loop_
_entity.id
_entity.type
_entity.pdbx_description
1 polymer ?
#
loop_
_entity_poly.entity_id
_entity_poly.type
_entity_poly.pdbx_seq_one_letter_code
_entity_poly.pdbx_strand_id
1 'polypeptide(L)'
;MDAERRRLSRRNFSYYIRVMDEVTGKLVGHLSDISTTGFKVDSSQFVPVNVDFRLRIDQIGEISKKMYIIFMARSMWCRQDQFDPNMYNVGFKIVDMAPVDYDIFLKMFDEYGTQKNNSGSSWR
;
A
#
# COMPACT_ATOMS: atom_id res chain seq x y z
N MET A 1 5.83 -14.90 -16.25
CA MET A 1 5.17 -15.84 -15.35
C MET A 1 5.08 -15.31 -13.96
N ASP A 2 6.20 -15.23 -13.27
CA ASP A 2 6.18 -14.77 -11.89
C ASP A 2 5.70 -13.33 -11.78
N ALA A 3 6.11 -12.49 -12.72
CA ALA A 3 5.68 -11.10 -12.71
C ALA A 3 4.18 -10.98 -12.89
N GLU A 4 3.64 -11.80 -13.78
CA GLU A 4 2.22 -11.78 -14.03
C GLU A 4 1.44 -12.30 -12.83
N ARG A 5 1.92 -13.37 -12.24
CA ARG A 5 1.27 -13.93 -11.06
C ARG A 5 1.30 -12.96 -9.90
N ARG A 6 2.44 -12.30 -9.70
CA ARG A 6 2.60 -11.32 -8.65
C ARG A 6 1.66 -10.14 -8.87
N ARG A 7 1.52 -9.73 -10.12
CA ARG A 7 0.64 -8.63 -10.46
C ARG A 7 -0.82 -8.98 -10.16
N LEU A 8 -1.23 -10.17 -10.48
CA LEU A 8 -2.59 -10.60 -10.17
C LEU A 8 -2.84 -10.64 -8.68
N SER A 9 -1.88 -11.11 -7.93
CA SER A 9 -1.96 -11.15 -6.48
C SER A 9 -2.14 -9.75 -5.90
N ARG A 10 -1.31 -8.82 -6.37
CA ARG A 10 -1.39 -7.45 -5.90
C ARG A 10 -2.70 -6.80 -6.29
N ARG A 11 -3.18 -7.10 -7.50
CA ARG A 11 -4.43 -6.54 -7.95
C ARG A 11 -5.59 -6.97 -7.08
N ASN A 12 -5.62 -8.22 -6.68
CA ASN A 12 -6.65 -8.72 -5.79
C ASN A 12 -6.63 -7.99 -4.46
N PHE A 13 -5.47 -7.68 -3.99
CA PHE A 13 -5.28 -7.03 -2.72
C PHE A 13 -5.58 -5.53 -2.81
N SER A 14 -4.96 -4.85 -3.76
CA SER A 14 -5.04 -3.40 -3.88
C SER A 14 -6.42 -2.92 -4.29
N TYR A 15 -7.19 -3.81 -4.86
CA TYR A 15 -8.48 -3.46 -5.41
C TYR A 15 -9.40 -2.83 -4.38
N TYR A 16 -9.24 -3.18 -3.14
CA TYR A 16 -10.17 -2.76 -2.11
C TYR A 16 -9.64 -1.70 -1.15
N ILE A 17 -8.37 -1.37 -1.21
CA ILE A 17 -7.78 -0.51 -0.19
C ILE A 17 -7.25 0.76 -0.82
N ARG A 18 -7.88 1.87 -0.44
CA ARG A 18 -7.51 3.18 -0.96
C ARG A 18 -6.57 3.88 0.02
N VAL A 19 -5.60 4.58 -0.55
CA VAL A 19 -4.67 5.41 0.20
C VAL A 19 -4.98 6.86 -0.15
N MET A 20 -5.36 7.63 0.86
CA MET A 20 -5.80 9.00 0.68
C MET A 20 -4.79 9.96 1.27
N ASP A 21 -4.66 11.13 0.64
CA ASP A 21 -3.91 12.23 1.22
C ASP A 21 -4.82 12.89 2.25
N GLU A 22 -4.41 12.84 3.51
CA GLU A 22 -5.25 13.35 4.59
C GLU A 22 -5.37 14.86 4.55
N VAL A 23 -4.38 15.55 3.99
CA VAL A 23 -4.38 17.00 3.93
C VAL A 23 -5.31 17.51 2.85
N THR A 24 -5.26 16.91 1.66
CA THR A 24 -6.06 17.37 0.53
C THR A 24 -7.38 16.64 0.37
N GLY A 25 -7.50 15.46 0.98
CA GLY A 25 -8.65 14.61 0.80
C GLY A 25 -8.70 13.91 -0.53
N LYS A 26 -7.60 13.95 -1.29
CA LYS A 26 -7.57 13.33 -2.61
C LYS A 26 -7.01 11.92 -2.55
N LEU A 27 -7.44 11.11 -3.48
CA LEU A 27 -6.94 9.74 -3.61
C LEU A 27 -5.50 9.78 -4.11
N VAL A 28 -4.59 9.12 -3.39
CA VAL A 28 -3.24 8.92 -3.85
C VAL A 28 -3.19 7.71 -4.78
N GLY A 29 -3.87 6.65 -4.39
CA GLY A 29 -3.91 5.44 -5.19
C GLY A 29 -4.45 4.28 -4.39
N HIS A 30 -4.21 3.09 -4.89
CA HIS A 30 -4.67 1.85 -4.24
C HIS A 30 -3.47 1.06 -3.77
N LEU A 31 -3.59 0.51 -2.58
CA LEU A 31 -2.54 -0.30 -1.99
C LEU A 31 -2.30 -1.54 -2.85
N SER A 32 -1.07 -1.75 -3.29
CA SER A 32 -0.75 -2.87 -4.16
C SER A 32 0.18 -3.89 -3.51
N ASP A 33 0.89 -3.48 -2.47
CA ASP A 33 1.78 -4.38 -1.76
C ASP A 33 2.06 -3.77 -0.40
N ILE A 34 2.44 -4.61 0.56
CA ILE A 34 2.65 -4.15 1.92
C ILE A 34 3.79 -4.95 2.55
N SER A 35 4.62 -4.28 3.33
CA SER A 35 5.66 -4.90 4.13
C SER A 35 5.58 -4.32 5.54
N THR A 36 6.47 -4.74 6.42
CA THR A 36 6.43 -4.25 7.80
C THR A 36 6.94 -2.82 7.92
N THR A 37 7.63 -2.30 6.92
CA THR A 37 8.23 -0.96 6.99
C THR A 37 7.63 0.01 5.98
N GLY A 38 6.79 -0.46 5.07
CA GLY A 38 6.24 0.40 4.05
C GLY A 38 5.27 -0.33 3.15
N PHE A 39 4.96 0.30 2.05
CA PHE A 39 3.95 -0.24 1.16
C PHE A 39 4.11 0.35 -0.23
N LYS A 40 3.45 -0.28 -1.19
CA LYS A 40 3.39 0.22 -2.56
C LYS A 40 1.97 0.58 -2.93
N VAL A 41 1.86 1.59 -3.77
CA VAL A 41 0.57 2.13 -4.21
C VAL A 41 0.56 2.18 -5.73
N ASP A 42 -0.56 1.81 -6.32
CA ASP A 42 -0.79 2.05 -7.74
C ASP A 42 -1.57 3.35 -7.85
N SER A 43 -0.98 4.32 -8.55
CA SER A 43 -1.54 5.68 -8.67
C SER A 43 -1.78 6.01 -10.12
N SER A 44 -2.86 6.75 -10.39
CA SER A 44 -3.12 7.24 -11.74
C SER A 44 -2.34 8.50 -12.06
N GLN A 45 -1.58 9.02 -11.11
CA GLN A 45 -0.80 10.22 -11.29
C GLN A 45 0.60 10.03 -10.76
N PHE A 46 1.55 10.75 -11.36
CA PHE A 46 2.92 10.76 -10.86
C PHE A 46 2.94 11.35 -9.46
N VAL A 47 3.69 10.71 -8.57
CA VAL A 47 3.85 11.18 -7.19
C VAL A 47 5.29 11.62 -7.01
N PRO A 48 5.52 12.87 -6.60
CA PRO A 48 6.89 13.34 -6.36
C PRO A 48 7.57 12.51 -5.28
N VAL A 49 8.87 12.25 -5.44
CA VAL A 49 9.61 11.42 -4.50
C VAL A 49 10.32 12.28 -3.46
N ASN A 50 10.70 11.64 -2.36
CA ASN A 50 11.37 12.29 -1.22
C ASN A 50 10.48 13.35 -0.58
N VAL A 51 9.18 13.08 -0.57
CA VAL A 51 8.19 13.98 0.03
C VAL A 51 7.48 13.21 1.14
N ASP A 52 7.29 13.87 2.26
CA ASP A 52 6.54 13.30 3.37
C ASP A 52 5.07 13.65 3.20
N PHE A 53 4.24 12.64 3.24
CA PHE A 53 2.80 12.76 3.11
C PHE A 53 2.12 12.32 4.39
N ARG A 54 1.07 13.03 4.76
CA ARG A 54 0.17 12.54 5.80
C ARG A 54 -0.91 11.75 5.09
N LEU A 55 -0.90 10.45 5.29
CA LEU A 55 -1.75 9.54 4.53
C LEU A 55 -2.79 8.89 5.43
N ARG A 56 -3.87 8.49 4.82
CA ARG A 56 -4.95 7.78 5.49
C ARG A 56 -5.27 6.53 4.68
N ILE A 57 -5.36 5.41 5.39
CA ILE A 57 -5.80 4.15 4.79
C ILE A 57 -7.09 3.74 5.49
N ASP A 58 -8.14 3.58 4.71
CA ASP A 58 -9.40 3.08 5.23
C ASP A 58 -9.36 1.57 5.22
N GLN A 59 -9.73 0.98 6.33
CA GLN A 59 -9.73 -0.46 6.45
C GLN A 59 -10.95 -1.05 5.79
N ILE A 60 -10.76 -2.26 5.30
CA ILE A 60 -11.84 -3.05 4.75
C ILE A 60 -11.90 -4.32 5.56
N GLY A 61 -13.11 -4.69 5.96
CA GLY A 61 -13.30 -5.90 6.71
C GLY A 61 -13.18 -5.66 8.19
N GLU A 62 -12.78 -6.71 8.90
CA GLU A 62 -12.93 -6.73 10.35
C GLU A 62 -11.58 -6.89 11.04
N ILE A 63 -10.57 -6.23 10.49
CA ILE A 63 -9.24 -6.27 11.09
C ILE A 63 -9.26 -5.59 12.45
N SER A 64 -10.00 -4.50 12.55
CA SER A 64 -10.04 -3.71 13.77
C SER A 64 -11.34 -2.94 13.82
N LYS A 65 -11.72 -2.54 15.04
CA LYS A 65 -12.88 -1.66 15.21
C LYS A 65 -12.61 -0.26 14.71
N LYS A 66 -11.34 0.13 14.63
CA LYS A 66 -10.97 1.42 14.09
C LYS A 66 -11.09 1.36 12.57
N MET A 67 -11.80 2.32 12.01
CA MET A 67 -12.16 2.29 10.59
C MET A 67 -11.03 2.74 9.67
N TYR A 68 -10.03 3.41 10.19
CA TYR A 68 -8.93 3.93 9.37
C TYR A 68 -7.69 4.15 10.20
N ILE A 69 -6.56 4.31 9.53
CA ILE A 69 -5.30 4.70 10.17
C ILE A 69 -4.76 5.93 9.43
N ILE A 70 -4.10 6.80 10.19
CA ILE A 70 -3.47 8.01 9.66
C ILE A 70 -2.03 8.00 10.12
N PHE A 71 -1.12 8.32 9.20
CA PHE A 71 0.31 8.25 9.51
C PHE A 71 1.10 9.10 8.51
N MET A 72 2.40 9.25 8.80
CA MET A 72 3.31 9.93 7.89
C MET A 72 4.11 8.89 7.13
N ALA A 73 4.24 9.09 5.84
CA ALA A 73 5.03 8.22 4.99
C ALA A 73 5.78 9.06 3.97
N ARG A 74 6.93 8.55 3.56
CA ARG A 74 7.78 9.24 2.58
C ARG A 74 7.74 8.48 1.28
N SER A 75 7.51 9.20 0.19
CA SER A 75 7.61 8.61 -1.14
C SER A 75 9.08 8.38 -1.46
N MET A 76 9.41 7.12 -1.71
CA MET A 76 10.81 6.74 -1.93
C MET A 76 11.14 6.63 -3.41
N TRP A 77 10.17 6.19 -4.20
CA TRP A 77 10.35 6.07 -5.63
C TRP A 77 8.98 6.07 -6.30
N CYS A 78 8.99 6.45 -7.57
CA CYS A 78 7.78 6.46 -8.38
C CYS A 78 8.19 6.17 -9.81
N ARG A 79 7.52 5.21 -10.44
CA ARG A 79 7.84 4.89 -11.82
C ARG A 79 6.59 4.42 -12.54
N GLN A 80 6.59 4.61 -13.85
CA GLN A 80 5.48 4.22 -14.69
C GLN A 80 5.31 2.71 -14.62
N ASP A 81 4.06 2.27 -14.57
CA ASP A 81 3.77 0.85 -14.52
C ASP A 81 4.26 0.17 -15.79
N GLN A 82 4.74 -1.05 -15.64
CA GLN A 82 5.30 -1.82 -16.74
C GLN A 82 4.24 -2.17 -17.78
N PHE A 83 3.02 -2.37 -17.35
CA PHE A 83 1.96 -2.87 -18.21
C PHE A 83 0.91 -1.83 -18.56
N ASP A 84 0.78 -0.78 -17.78
CA ASP A 84 -0.23 0.25 -17.97
C ASP A 84 0.44 1.62 -17.93
N PRO A 85 0.63 2.25 -19.09
CA PRO A 85 1.33 3.54 -19.15
C PRO A 85 0.56 4.67 -18.44
N ASN A 86 -0.69 4.48 -18.11
CA ASN A 86 -1.46 5.47 -17.39
C ASN A 86 -1.42 5.29 -15.88
N MET A 87 -0.59 4.35 -15.42
CA MET A 87 -0.49 4.02 -14.01
C MET A 87 0.95 4.17 -13.54
N TYR A 88 1.11 4.58 -12.29
CA TYR A 88 2.41 4.67 -11.65
C TYR A 88 2.46 3.77 -10.44
N ASN A 89 3.61 3.19 -10.21
CA ASN A 89 3.88 2.41 -9.00
C ASN A 89 4.70 3.28 -8.08
N VAL A 90 4.27 3.44 -6.85
CA VAL A 90 4.90 4.33 -5.90
C VAL A 90 5.25 3.56 -4.64
N GLY A 91 6.50 3.66 -4.22
CA GLY A 91 6.94 3.01 -2.99
C GLY A 91 7.00 4.03 -1.86
N PHE A 92 6.37 3.70 -0.74
CA PHE A 92 6.35 4.54 0.45
C PHE A 92 7.02 3.84 1.61
N LYS A 93 7.71 4.62 2.42
CA LYS A 93 8.28 4.17 3.68
C LYS A 93 7.53 4.84 4.80
N ILE A 94 7.16 4.08 5.83
CA ILE A 94 6.50 4.65 7.00
C ILE A 94 7.53 5.46 7.77
N VAL A 95 7.21 6.72 8.04
CA VAL A 95 8.08 7.62 8.77
C VAL A 95 7.64 7.73 10.22
N ASP A 96 6.34 7.83 10.44
CA ASP A 96 5.80 7.98 11.80
C ASP A 96 4.39 7.41 11.83
N MET A 97 4.14 6.54 12.78
CA MET A 97 2.85 5.91 12.93
C MET A 97 2.63 5.59 14.40
N ALA A 98 1.47 5.98 14.93
CA ALA A 98 1.13 5.70 16.32
C ALA A 98 1.12 4.20 16.56
N PRO A 99 1.51 3.74 17.77
CA PRO A 99 1.57 2.29 18.03
C PRO A 99 0.26 1.56 17.76
N VAL A 100 -0.87 2.15 18.08
CA VAL A 100 -2.16 1.52 17.84
C VAL A 100 -2.37 1.33 16.33
N ASP A 101 -2.02 2.34 15.56
CA ASP A 101 -2.16 2.28 14.11
C ASP A 101 -1.17 1.29 13.51
N TYR A 102 0.02 1.22 14.07
CA TYR A 102 1.01 0.28 13.59
C TYR A 102 0.56 -1.17 13.85
N ASP A 103 -0.08 -1.43 14.98
CA ASP A 103 -0.66 -2.75 15.24
C ASP A 103 -1.69 -3.12 14.17
N ILE A 104 -2.51 -2.15 13.79
CA ILE A 104 -3.49 -2.37 12.73
C ILE A 104 -2.79 -2.63 11.40
N PHE A 105 -1.76 -1.84 11.12
CA PHE A 105 -0.99 -2.00 9.90
C PHE A 105 -0.36 -3.39 9.83
N LEU A 106 0.18 -3.88 10.94
CA LEU A 106 0.77 -5.21 11.00
C LEU A 106 -0.28 -6.29 10.79
N LYS A 107 -1.48 -6.08 11.30
CA LYS A 107 -2.57 -7.02 11.06
C LYS A 107 -2.96 -7.03 9.59
N MET A 108 -2.94 -5.87 8.95
CA MET A 108 -3.15 -5.81 7.52
C MET A 108 -2.06 -6.59 6.77
N PHE A 109 -0.83 -6.45 7.21
CA PHE A 109 0.26 -7.20 6.62
C PHE A 109 0.05 -8.70 6.80
N ASP A 110 -0.35 -9.14 8.00
CA ASP A 110 -0.62 -10.55 8.25
C ASP A 110 -1.77 -11.07 7.39
N GLU A 111 -2.83 -10.28 7.29
CA GLU A 111 -4.01 -10.69 6.56
C GLU A 111 -3.75 -10.78 5.06
N TYR A 112 -3.06 -9.79 4.51
CA TYR A 112 -2.87 -9.69 3.06
C TYR A 112 -1.48 -10.12 2.64
N GLY A 113 -0.47 -9.72 3.41
CA GLY A 113 0.90 -10.05 3.10
C GLY A 113 1.21 -11.51 3.35
N THR A 114 0.63 -12.07 4.40
CA THR A 114 0.87 -13.48 4.75
C THR A 114 0.34 -14.39 3.66
N GLN A 115 -0.81 -14.09 3.12
CA GLN A 115 -1.33 -14.88 2.02
C GLN A 115 -0.40 -14.85 0.84
N LYS A 116 0.10 -13.67 0.54
CA LYS A 116 1.07 -13.53 -0.53
C LYS A 116 2.35 -14.28 -0.18
N ASN A 117 2.75 -14.24 1.07
CA ASN A 117 3.94 -14.94 1.51
C ASN A 117 3.76 -16.45 1.47
N ASN A 118 2.58 -16.92 1.77
CA ASN A 118 2.30 -18.35 1.66
C ASN A 118 2.41 -18.81 0.23
N SER A 119 1.90 -18.02 -0.67
CA SER A 119 2.14 -18.25 -2.09
C SER A 119 3.63 -18.10 -2.36
N GLY A 120 4.21 -17.10 -1.73
CA GLY A 120 5.59 -16.76 -1.96
C GLY A 120 6.55 -17.80 -1.48
N SER A 121 6.18 -18.60 -0.49
CA SER A 121 7.09 -19.66 -0.09
C SER A 121 7.41 -20.55 -1.27
N SER A 122 6.55 -20.56 -2.24
CA SER A 122 6.81 -21.32 -3.45
C SER A 122 7.58 -20.50 -4.47
N TRP A 123 7.69 -19.21 -4.32
CA TRP A 123 8.43 -18.41 -5.30
C TRP A 123 9.58 -17.63 -4.70
N ARG A 124 10.01 -18.05 -3.57
CA ARG A 124 11.26 -17.53 -3.04
C ARG A 124 12.46 -18.30 -3.51
#